data_1d2646876faa0bbd78bbf57ed9b5c895
#
_entry.id   1d2646876faa0bbd78bbf57ed9b5c895
#
_cell.length_a   1.000
_cell.length_b   1.000
_cell.length_c   1.000
_cell.angle_alpha   90.00
_cell.angle_beta   90.00
_cell.angle_gamma   90.00
#
_symmetry.space_group_name_H-M   'P 1'
#
loop_
_entity.id
_entity.type
_entity.pdbx_description
1 polymer ?
#
loop_
_entity_poly.entity_id
_entity_poly.type
_entity_poly.pdbx_seq_one_letter_code
_entity_poly.pdbx_strand_id
1 'polypeptide(L)'
;MCSSDLDELKTPQYVLDRINATESCSYTEVKDLVSVIGDLDVLYMTRVQKERFFNEDDYLRLRDTYILDEAKMAYAKKDMAVLHPLPRVNEIAVEVDDDPRAAYFEQVKNGMLMRMALESSVVGDELPGYEPLAAKEVEA
;
A
#
# COMPACT_ATOMS: atom_id res chain seq x y z
N MET A 1 -8.37 -5.71 3.31
CA MET A 1 -7.89 -5.56 2.07
C MET A 1 -7.63 -6.75 1.20
N CYS A 2 -7.37 -6.65 -0.03
CA CYS A 2 -7.47 -7.57 -1.13
C CYS A 2 -7.26 -9.04 -0.82
N SER A 3 -8.30 -9.84 -0.87
CA SER A 3 -8.20 -11.27 -0.92
C SER A 3 -8.26 -11.70 -2.37
N SER A 4 -7.27 -12.45 -2.80
CA SER A 4 -7.38 -13.22 -4.03
C SER A 4 -8.19 -14.49 -3.77
N ASP A 5 -8.79 -15.03 -4.82
CA ASP A 5 -9.46 -16.34 -4.75
C ASP A 5 -8.48 -17.51 -4.49
N LEU A 6 -7.18 -17.23 -4.43
CA LEU A 6 -6.13 -18.19 -4.21
C LEU A 6 -5.64 -18.16 -2.76
N ASP A 7 -5.53 -19.32 -2.15
CA ASP A 7 -5.07 -19.49 -0.76
C ASP A 7 -3.65 -18.95 -0.55
N GLU A 8 -2.82 -18.94 -1.60
CA GLU A 8 -1.44 -18.45 -1.58
C GLU A 8 -1.32 -16.93 -1.37
N LEU A 9 -2.39 -16.19 -1.65
CA LEU A 9 -2.42 -14.73 -1.53
C LEU A 9 -3.17 -14.23 -0.30
N LYS A 10 -3.72 -15.15 0.51
CA LYS A 10 -4.36 -14.80 1.78
C LYS A 10 -3.35 -14.22 2.77
N THR A 11 -3.84 -13.36 3.63
CA THR A 11 -3.05 -12.83 4.73
C THR A 11 -2.61 -13.98 5.66
N PRO A 12 -1.30 -14.13 5.97
CA PRO A 12 -0.83 -15.16 6.86
C PRO A 12 -1.49 -15.10 8.24
N GLN A 13 -1.82 -16.27 8.81
CA GLN A 13 -2.55 -16.37 10.08
C GLN A 13 -1.88 -15.60 11.22
N TYR A 14 -0.54 -15.63 11.32
CA TYR A 14 0.19 -14.91 12.38
C TYR A 14 -0.02 -13.37 12.31
N VAL A 15 -0.26 -12.80 11.12
CA VAL A 15 -0.57 -11.37 10.96
C VAL A 15 -1.98 -11.09 11.48
N LEU A 16 -2.94 -11.95 11.12
CA LEU A 16 -4.33 -11.84 11.59
C LEU A 16 -4.41 -11.95 13.11
N ASP A 17 -3.64 -12.86 13.70
CA ASP A 17 -3.57 -13.04 15.17
C ASP A 17 -3.04 -11.78 15.86
N ARG A 18 -2.03 -11.11 15.27
CA ARG A 18 -1.51 -9.82 15.79
C ARG A 18 -2.54 -8.71 15.71
N ILE A 19 -3.28 -8.62 14.60
CA ILE A 19 -4.35 -7.61 14.45
C ILE A 19 -5.44 -7.85 15.49
N ASN A 20 -5.88 -9.11 15.65
CA ASN A 20 -6.91 -9.48 16.61
C ASN A 20 -6.48 -9.25 18.08
N ALA A 21 -5.19 -9.34 18.37
CA ALA A 21 -4.63 -9.03 19.70
C ALA A 21 -4.60 -7.52 20.00
N THR A 22 -4.81 -6.68 18.99
CA THR A 22 -4.80 -5.22 19.13
C THR A 22 -6.24 -4.71 19.20
N GLU A 23 -6.70 -4.33 20.38
CA GLU A 23 -8.10 -3.96 20.64
C GLU A 23 -8.63 -2.80 19.76
N SER A 24 -7.76 -1.96 19.22
CA SER A 24 -8.12 -0.81 18.39
C SER A 24 -8.14 -1.10 16.88
N CYS A 25 -7.81 -2.33 16.47
CA CYS A 25 -7.71 -2.71 15.07
C CYS A 25 -8.75 -3.76 14.69
N SER A 26 -9.27 -3.63 13.48
CA SER A 26 -10.09 -4.66 12.85
C SER A 26 -9.64 -4.88 11.41
N TYR A 27 -9.93 -6.06 10.86
CA TYR A 27 -9.67 -6.34 9.46
C TYR A 27 -10.89 -6.99 8.81
N THR A 28 -10.99 -6.78 7.50
CA THR A 28 -11.98 -7.45 6.65
C THR A 28 -11.32 -7.80 5.33
N GLU A 29 -11.44 -9.05 4.91
CA GLU A 29 -10.99 -9.48 3.59
C GLU A 29 -12.15 -9.34 2.61
N VAL A 30 -11.89 -8.68 1.47
CA VAL A 30 -12.89 -8.45 0.43
C VAL A 30 -12.31 -8.84 -0.92
N LYS A 31 -13.18 -9.35 -1.81
CA LYS A 31 -12.79 -9.79 -3.15
C LYS A 31 -12.98 -8.72 -4.21
N ASP A 32 -13.93 -7.82 -4.00
CA ASP A 32 -14.28 -6.77 -4.93
C ASP A 32 -13.91 -5.39 -4.36
N LEU A 33 -12.98 -4.71 -5.02
CA LEU A 33 -12.54 -3.37 -4.64
C LEU A 33 -13.68 -2.36 -4.72
N VAL A 34 -14.53 -2.46 -5.74
CA VAL A 34 -15.61 -1.48 -5.96
C VAL A 34 -16.60 -1.48 -4.81
N SER A 35 -16.82 -2.63 -4.18
CA SER A 35 -17.75 -2.76 -3.06
C SER A 35 -17.32 -2.00 -1.79
N VAL A 36 -16.04 -1.63 -1.67
CA VAL A 36 -15.49 -0.99 -0.46
C VAL A 36 -14.78 0.33 -0.74
N ILE A 37 -14.46 0.65 -1.98
CA ILE A 37 -13.65 1.82 -2.33
C ILE A 37 -14.24 3.14 -1.82
N GLY A 38 -15.58 3.23 -1.76
CA GLY A 38 -16.29 4.40 -1.25
C GLY A 38 -16.12 4.67 0.24
N ASP A 39 -15.67 3.68 1.01
CA ASP A 39 -15.46 3.80 2.45
C ASP A 39 -13.99 4.00 2.83
N LEU A 40 -13.06 3.83 1.86
CA LEU A 40 -11.63 3.92 2.13
C LEU A 40 -11.15 5.37 2.26
N ASP A 41 -10.27 5.60 3.23
CA ASP A 41 -9.48 6.82 3.37
C ASP A 41 -8.13 6.68 2.67
N VAL A 42 -7.57 5.47 2.64
CA VAL A 42 -6.31 5.14 1.96
C VAL A 42 -6.47 3.85 1.18
N LEU A 43 -6.10 3.89 -0.09
CA LEU A 43 -5.98 2.72 -0.94
C LEU A 43 -4.50 2.48 -1.26
N TYR A 44 -3.92 1.45 -0.66
CA TYR A 44 -2.53 1.04 -0.94
C TYR A 44 -2.54 -0.08 -1.98
N MET A 45 -2.27 0.28 -3.23
CA MET A 45 -2.17 -0.68 -4.34
C MET A 45 -0.79 -1.33 -4.37
N THR A 46 -0.75 -2.61 -4.73
CA THR A 46 0.49 -3.35 -4.99
C THR A 46 0.31 -4.20 -6.23
N ARG A 47 1.41 -4.49 -6.92
CA ARG A 47 1.38 -5.41 -8.06
C ARG A 47 1.10 -6.84 -7.61
N VAL A 48 0.46 -7.61 -8.47
CA VAL A 48 0.35 -9.06 -8.33
C VAL A 48 1.73 -9.67 -8.62
N GLN A 49 2.33 -10.31 -7.63
CA GLN A 49 3.69 -10.87 -7.73
C GLN A 49 3.66 -12.20 -8.48
N LYS A 50 4.18 -12.22 -9.72
CA LYS A 50 4.27 -13.44 -10.55
C LYS A 50 5.01 -14.58 -9.83
N GLU A 51 6.00 -14.25 -9.03
CA GLU A 51 6.84 -15.18 -8.29
C GLU A 51 6.09 -16.03 -7.25
N ARG A 52 4.87 -15.64 -6.90
CA ARG A 52 4.01 -16.38 -5.95
C ARG A 52 3.11 -17.42 -6.61
N PHE A 53 3.07 -17.46 -7.93
CA PHE A 53 2.20 -18.38 -8.67
C PHE A 53 3.00 -19.56 -9.21
N PHE A 54 2.54 -20.76 -8.91
CA PHE A 54 3.10 -21.99 -9.50
C PHE A 54 2.71 -22.17 -10.97
N ASN A 55 1.58 -21.56 -11.39
CA ASN A 55 1.04 -21.64 -12.73
C ASN A 55 0.93 -20.25 -13.36
N GLU A 56 1.47 -20.10 -14.57
CA GLU A 56 1.43 -18.85 -15.32
C GLU A 56 0.00 -18.45 -15.73
N ASP A 57 -0.87 -19.41 -15.98
CA ASP A 57 -2.27 -19.15 -16.35
C ASP A 57 -3.05 -18.50 -15.21
N ASP A 58 -2.81 -18.89 -13.96
CA ASP A 58 -3.43 -18.27 -12.79
C ASP A 58 -2.96 -16.84 -12.60
N TYR A 59 -1.66 -16.56 -12.81
CA TYR A 59 -1.13 -15.21 -12.81
C TYR A 59 -1.78 -14.34 -13.90
N LEU A 60 -1.88 -14.83 -15.13
CA LEU A 60 -2.46 -14.08 -16.25
C LEU A 60 -3.94 -13.75 -16.00
N ARG A 61 -4.69 -14.66 -15.40
CA ARG A 61 -6.10 -14.45 -15.04
C ARG A 61 -6.27 -13.36 -13.97
N LEU A 62 -5.38 -13.30 -12.99
CA LEU A 62 -5.50 -12.38 -11.86
C LEU A 62 -4.82 -11.03 -12.11
N ARG A 63 -3.80 -11.00 -12.96
CA ARG A 63 -3.05 -9.79 -13.29
C ARG A 63 -3.95 -8.62 -13.68
N ASP A 64 -4.97 -8.88 -14.47
CA ASP A 64 -5.84 -7.86 -15.05
C ASP A 64 -7.14 -7.66 -14.24
N THR A 65 -7.33 -8.42 -13.17
CA THR A 65 -8.55 -8.34 -12.33
C THR A 65 -8.57 -7.11 -11.43
N TYR A 66 -7.41 -6.62 -11.00
CA TYR A 66 -7.27 -5.57 -10.00
C TYR A 66 -6.66 -4.27 -10.57
N ILE A 67 -7.14 -3.84 -11.74
CA ILE A 67 -6.72 -2.56 -12.31
C ILE A 67 -7.54 -1.44 -11.67
N LEU A 68 -6.86 -0.45 -11.09
CA LEU A 68 -7.47 0.81 -10.66
C LEU A 68 -7.53 1.76 -11.86
N ASP A 69 -8.73 2.14 -12.26
CA ASP A 69 -9.03 3.03 -13.37
C ASP A 69 -9.89 4.23 -12.92
N GLU A 70 -10.10 5.21 -13.79
CA GLU A 70 -10.96 6.37 -13.50
C GLU A 70 -12.39 5.98 -13.11
N ALA A 71 -12.94 4.93 -13.73
CA ALA A 71 -14.30 4.48 -13.44
C ALA A 71 -14.44 4.02 -11.98
N LYS A 72 -13.41 3.30 -11.44
CA LYS A 72 -13.38 2.90 -10.05
C LYS A 72 -13.09 4.09 -9.12
N MET A 73 -12.19 4.99 -9.55
CA MET A 73 -11.90 6.23 -8.82
C MET A 73 -13.12 7.13 -8.64
N ALA A 74 -14.10 7.06 -9.54
CA ALA A 74 -15.34 7.81 -9.42
C ALA A 74 -16.19 7.42 -8.20
N TYR A 75 -16.05 6.19 -7.69
CA TYR A 75 -16.73 5.72 -6.48
C TYR A 75 -15.97 6.04 -5.18
N ALA A 76 -14.70 6.42 -5.27
CA ALA A 76 -13.86 6.71 -4.12
C ALA A 76 -14.17 8.06 -3.48
N LYS A 77 -13.86 8.21 -2.19
CA LYS A 77 -13.94 9.50 -1.49
C LYS A 77 -13.07 10.55 -2.19
N LYS A 78 -13.46 11.81 -2.08
CA LYS A 78 -12.73 12.94 -2.69
C LYS A 78 -11.35 13.17 -2.07
N ASP A 79 -11.18 12.78 -0.83
CA ASP A 79 -9.97 12.94 -0.02
C ASP A 79 -9.22 11.61 0.22
N MET A 80 -9.63 10.52 -0.45
CA MET A 80 -8.90 9.26 -0.39
C MET A 80 -7.49 9.43 -0.96
N ALA A 81 -6.47 8.87 -0.29
CA ALA A 81 -5.12 8.82 -0.82
C ALA A 81 -4.83 7.47 -1.49
N VAL A 82 -4.37 7.51 -2.75
CA VAL A 82 -3.91 6.31 -3.46
C VAL A 82 -2.40 6.20 -3.34
N LEU A 83 -1.93 5.09 -2.77
CA LEU A 83 -0.52 4.79 -2.56
C LEU A 83 -0.09 3.57 -3.38
N HIS A 84 1.17 3.54 -3.81
CA HIS A 84 1.80 2.43 -4.52
C HIS A 84 3.32 2.48 -4.33
N PRO A 85 4.00 1.37 -4.03
CA PRO A 85 5.45 1.39 -3.79
C PRO A 85 6.29 1.62 -5.04
N LEU A 86 5.68 1.61 -6.24
CA LEU A 86 6.34 1.67 -7.54
C LEU A 86 7.58 0.73 -7.67
N PRO A 87 7.96 0.28 -8.87
CA PRO A 87 7.28 0.54 -10.15
C PRO A 87 5.97 -0.24 -10.30
N ARG A 88 5.01 0.34 -10.98
CA ARG A 88 3.77 -0.34 -11.41
C ARG A 88 3.94 -0.98 -12.79
N VAL A 89 3.06 -1.93 -13.10
CA VAL A 89 2.93 -2.51 -14.45
C VAL A 89 1.60 -2.04 -15.07
N ASN A 90 0.48 -2.60 -14.64
CA ASN A 90 -0.86 -2.28 -15.14
C ASN A 90 -1.92 -2.16 -14.03
N GLU A 91 -1.53 -2.37 -12.78
CA GLU A 91 -2.45 -2.36 -11.63
C GLU A 91 -3.06 -0.97 -11.33
N ILE A 92 -2.46 0.10 -11.84
CA ILE A 92 -3.03 1.45 -11.87
C ILE A 92 -2.95 1.95 -13.30
N ALA A 93 -4.07 2.32 -13.86
CA ALA A 93 -4.16 2.89 -15.21
C ALA A 93 -3.48 4.28 -15.26
N VAL A 94 -2.92 4.61 -16.43
CA VAL A 94 -2.10 5.85 -16.57
C VAL A 94 -2.92 7.11 -16.36
N GLU A 95 -4.18 7.09 -16.72
CA GLU A 95 -5.11 8.21 -16.53
C GLU A 95 -5.33 8.58 -15.05
N VAL A 96 -5.08 7.67 -14.13
CA VAL A 96 -5.16 7.95 -12.68
C VAL A 96 -4.01 8.82 -12.20
N ASP A 97 -2.93 8.96 -12.96
CA ASP A 97 -1.77 9.79 -12.59
C ASP A 97 -2.11 11.27 -12.44
N ASP A 98 -3.10 11.75 -13.19
CA ASP A 98 -3.56 13.14 -13.14
C ASP A 98 -4.60 13.39 -12.06
N ASP A 99 -5.06 12.35 -11.35
CA ASP A 99 -6.02 12.47 -10.26
C ASP A 99 -5.32 13.06 -9.01
N PRO A 100 -5.87 14.11 -8.37
CA PRO A 100 -5.27 14.73 -7.19
C PRO A 100 -5.10 13.78 -5.99
N ARG A 101 -5.77 12.65 -6.00
CA ARG A 101 -5.66 11.59 -4.98
C ARG A 101 -4.50 10.63 -5.23
N ALA A 102 -3.82 10.72 -6.39
CA ALA A 102 -2.67 9.89 -6.76
C ALA A 102 -1.41 10.32 -5.98
N ALA A 103 -1.27 9.87 -4.75
CA ALA A 103 -0.19 10.26 -3.85
C ALA A 103 1.09 9.40 -3.99
N TYR A 104 1.12 8.41 -4.88
CA TYR A 104 2.22 7.44 -4.98
C TYR A 104 3.53 8.05 -5.52
N PHE A 105 3.51 9.11 -6.31
CA PHE A 105 4.75 9.79 -6.72
C PHE A 105 5.39 10.56 -5.56
N GLU A 106 4.58 11.24 -4.76
CA GLU A 106 5.03 11.90 -3.55
C GLU A 106 5.52 10.88 -2.51
N GLN A 107 4.81 9.77 -2.37
CA GLN A 107 5.21 8.65 -1.52
C GLN A 107 6.63 8.16 -1.85
N VAL A 108 6.97 8.00 -3.14
CA VAL A 108 8.32 7.55 -3.56
C VAL A 108 9.38 8.58 -3.19
N LYS A 109 9.11 9.87 -3.40
CA LYS A 109 10.01 10.95 -2.98
C LYS A 109 10.23 10.93 -1.47
N ASN A 110 9.16 10.82 -0.69
CA ASN A 110 9.23 10.75 0.76
C ASN A 110 9.96 9.49 1.23
N GLY A 111 9.75 8.35 0.54
CA GLY A 111 10.45 7.10 0.80
C GLY A 111 11.95 7.17 0.54
N MET A 112 12.39 7.98 -0.44
CA MET A 112 13.81 8.26 -0.68
C MET A 112 14.41 9.05 0.50
N LEU A 113 13.75 10.14 0.89
CA LEU A 113 14.20 10.98 2.00
C LEU A 113 14.26 10.19 3.33
N MET A 114 13.25 9.37 3.59
CA MET A 114 13.22 8.53 4.79
C MET A 114 14.38 7.51 4.80
N ARG A 115 14.69 6.87 3.67
CA ARG A 115 15.85 5.96 3.57
C ARG A 115 17.15 6.69 3.81
N MET A 116 17.35 7.87 3.22
CA MET A 116 18.54 8.68 3.47
C MET A 116 18.69 9.02 4.96
N ALA A 117 17.60 9.41 5.62
CA ALA A 117 17.62 9.71 7.05
C ALA A 117 17.97 8.47 7.90
N LEU A 118 17.41 7.29 7.57
CA LEU A 118 17.72 6.04 8.25
C LEU A 118 19.18 5.63 8.06
N GLU A 119 19.69 5.72 6.82
CA GLU A 119 21.08 5.38 6.51
C GLU A 119 22.04 6.31 7.27
N SER A 120 21.81 7.64 7.26
CA SER A 120 22.60 8.59 8.05
C SER A 120 22.57 8.27 9.55
N SER A 121 21.42 7.91 10.09
CA SER A 121 21.28 7.56 11.51
C SER A 121 22.09 6.32 11.88
N VAL A 122 22.16 5.33 10.97
CA VAL A 122 22.91 4.08 11.19
C VAL A 122 24.42 4.30 11.05
N VAL A 123 24.85 5.14 10.12
CA VAL A 123 26.25 5.47 9.88
C VAL A 123 26.80 6.45 10.92
N GLY A 124 25.92 7.16 11.62
CA GLY A 124 26.30 8.16 12.64
C GLY A 124 26.66 9.53 12.06
N ASP A 125 26.33 9.79 10.79
CA ASP A 125 26.48 11.09 10.17
C ASP A 125 25.35 12.04 10.57
N GLU A 126 25.70 13.23 11.02
CA GLU A 126 24.74 14.30 11.24
C GLU A 126 24.29 14.87 9.89
N LEU A 127 22.98 14.84 9.63
CA LEU A 127 22.42 15.50 8.45
C LEU A 127 22.50 17.01 8.64
N PRO A 128 23.16 17.75 7.73
CA PRO A 128 23.24 19.21 7.82
C PRO A 128 21.83 19.83 7.88
N GLY A 129 21.51 20.54 8.96
CA GLY A 129 20.24 21.22 9.13
C GLY A 129 19.12 20.34 9.70
N TYR A 130 19.42 19.13 10.16
CA TYR A 130 18.47 18.28 10.90
C TYR A 130 18.72 18.42 12.41
N GLU A 131 17.76 18.98 13.13
CA GLU A 131 17.69 18.84 14.58
C GLU A 131 16.87 17.58 14.92
N PRO A 132 17.46 16.57 15.57
CA PRO A 132 16.71 15.39 15.99
C PRO A 132 15.57 15.83 16.92
N LEU A 133 14.35 15.41 16.62
CA LEU A 133 13.23 15.52 17.53
C LEU A 133 13.68 14.87 18.85
N ALA A 134 13.76 15.64 19.93
CA ALA A 134 14.12 15.12 21.24
C ALA A 134 13.27 13.88 21.51
N ALA A 135 13.93 12.75 21.78
CA ALA A 135 13.25 11.52 22.13
C ALA A 135 12.32 11.82 23.30
N LYS A 136 11.02 11.89 23.04
CA LYS A 136 10.05 11.84 24.12
C LYS A 136 10.24 10.46 24.75
N GLU A 137 10.71 10.45 25.98
CA GLU A 137 10.77 9.26 26.80
C GLU A 137 9.38 8.60 26.73
N VAL A 138 9.31 7.46 26.08
CA VAL A 138 8.13 6.60 26.15
C VAL A 138 8.26 5.92 27.50
N GLU A 139 7.67 6.53 28.52
CA GLU A 139 7.48 5.87 29.80
C GLU A 139 6.66 4.59 29.55
N ALA A 140 7.22 3.47 29.98
CA ALA A 140 6.69 2.13 29.86
C ALA A 140 5.48 1.90 30.76
#